data_811f62934999c6ec8048c7a195d71090
#
_entry.id   811f62934999c6ec8048c7a195d71090
#
_cell.length_a   1.000
_cell.length_b   1.000
_cell.length_c   1.000
_cell.angle_alpha   90.00
_cell.angle_beta   90.00
_cell.angle_gamma   90.00
#
_symmetry.space_group_name_H-M   'P 1'
#
loop_
_entity.id
_entity.type
_entity.pdbx_description
1 polymer ?
#
loop_
_entity_poly.entity_id
_entity_poly.type
_entity_poly.pdbx_seq_one_letter_code
_entity_poly.pdbx_strand_id
1 'polypeptide(L)'
;MKKALITGITGQDGSYLAELLLGKGYEVHGIVRRSSSFNTARIDHIYQDPHQAGSRLKLHYGDLNDANNLSNIIRMVEPTEVYNLAAQSHVRVSFDMPIYTADTDGVGALKLLEAVRVYEVQSGQRVRYYQASSSEMYGKVQEVPQRETTPFYPRSPYGCAKVFAHWITVNFRESYGMHASCGILFNHESPRRGETFVTRKITRAVGRIKLGLQKKLYLGNIDALRDWGFAGDYVDAMWRMLQQDQADDYVISTGKMISVREFCELSFSHLGLNYQDYVEIDPRYYRPAEVEQLLGDNTKAQQALGWKPTVDVKALAIMMVENDLELARREKTLRDAGHDVPDASGHDQ
;
A
#
# COMPACT_ATOMS: atom_id res chain seq x y z
N MET A 1 12.71 -0.80 24.72
CA MET A 1 11.89 -0.14 23.67
C MET A 1 11.72 -1.13 22.54
N LYS A 2 10.48 -1.33 22.02
CA LYS A 2 10.26 -2.20 20.86
C LYS A 2 10.91 -1.59 19.62
N LYS A 3 11.51 -2.44 18.78
CA LYS A 3 12.09 -2.05 17.49
C LYS A 3 11.27 -2.65 16.35
N ALA A 4 10.82 -1.83 15.42
CA ALA A 4 10.10 -2.25 14.23
C ALA A 4 10.94 -2.04 12.98
N LEU A 5 11.03 -3.06 12.11
CA LEU A 5 11.64 -2.96 10.79
C LEU A 5 10.53 -2.94 9.73
N ILE A 6 10.51 -1.91 8.88
CA ILE A 6 9.52 -1.73 7.82
C ILE A 6 10.22 -1.76 6.46
N THR A 7 9.89 -2.72 5.62
CA THR A 7 10.24 -2.64 4.19
C THR A 7 9.21 -1.79 3.47
N GLY A 8 9.61 -1.01 2.46
CA GLY A 8 8.68 -0.12 1.75
C GLY A 8 8.22 1.09 2.57
N ILE A 9 9.02 1.56 3.53
CA ILE A 9 8.68 2.67 4.42
C ILE A 9 8.35 3.98 3.67
N THR A 10 8.89 4.19 2.49
CA THR A 10 8.63 5.36 1.63
C THR A 10 7.33 5.27 0.83
N GLY A 11 6.63 4.14 0.91
CA GLY A 11 5.31 3.94 0.32
C GLY A 11 4.19 4.60 1.15
N GLN A 12 2.95 4.52 0.64
CA GLN A 12 1.78 5.01 1.35
C GLN A 12 1.68 4.37 2.75
N ASP A 13 1.55 3.05 2.81
CA ASP A 13 1.32 2.32 4.05
C ASP A 13 2.52 2.40 4.99
N GLY A 14 3.73 2.29 4.43
CA GLY A 14 4.96 2.40 5.21
C GLY A 14 5.08 3.74 5.94
N SER A 15 4.67 4.84 5.30
CA SER A 15 4.71 6.17 5.91
C SER A 15 3.68 6.35 7.03
N TYR A 16 2.43 5.85 6.86
CA TYR A 16 1.43 5.87 7.93
C TYR A 16 1.80 4.93 9.08
N LEU A 17 2.32 3.74 8.77
CA LEU A 17 2.75 2.78 9.79
C LEU A 17 3.92 3.34 10.60
N ALA A 18 4.89 4.01 9.96
CA ALA A 18 6.00 4.65 10.65
C ALA A 18 5.50 5.70 11.66
N GLU A 19 4.57 6.57 11.27
CA GLU A 19 3.94 7.54 12.18
C GLU A 19 3.23 6.87 13.35
N LEU A 20 2.41 5.85 13.05
CA LEU A 20 1.69 5.11 14.07
C LEU A 20 2.63 4.49 15.11
N LEU A 21 3.70 3.83 14.66
CA LEU A 21 4.66 3.16 15.53
C LEU A 21 5.51 4.14 16.32
N LEU A 22 5.94 5.25 15.72
CA LEU A 22 6.62 6.34 16.44
C LEU A 22 5.73 6.93 17.53
N GLY A 23 4.44 7.15 17.23
CA GLY A 23 3.42 7.58 18.19
C GLY A 23 3.22 6.60 19.34
N LYS A 24 3.36 5.31 19.08
CA LYS A 24 3.30 4.23 20.09
C LYS A 24 4.62 4.01 20.85
N GLY A 25 5.65 4.81 20.60
CA GLY A 25 6.93 4.77 21.35
C GLY A 25 7.94 3.75 20.82
N TYR A 26 7.77 3.23 19.59
CA TYR A 26 8.76 2.35 18.96
C TYR A 26 10.00 3.12 18.48
N GLU A 27 11.12 2.42 18.38
CA GLU A 27 12.21 2.77 17.47
C GLU A 27 11.86 2.12 16.11
N VAL A 28 11.79 2.96 15.07
CA VAL A 28 11.37 2.53 13.73
C VAL A 28 12.56 2.52 12.79
N HIS A 29 12.81 1.39 12.16
CA HIS A 29 13.82 1.19 11.14
C HIS A 29 13.15 0.99 9.79
N GLY A 30 13.50 1.77 8.79
CA GLY A 30 12.95 1.66 7.45
C GLY A 30 13.98 1.19 6.43
N ILE A 31 13.62 0.22 5.59
CA ILE A 31 14.42 -0.15 4.43
C ILE A 31 14.00 0.73 3.26
N VAL A 32 14.97 1.45 2.69
CA VAL A 32 14.81 2.36 1.55
C VAL A 32 15.66 1.85 0.38
N ARG A 33 15.05 1.66 -0.78
CA ARG A 33 15.78 1.28 -1.98
C ARG A 33 16.62 2.46 -2.48
N ARG A 34 17.87 2.21 -2.81
CA ARG A 34 18.75 3.24 -3.38
C ARG A 34 18.21 3.73 -4.72
N SER A 35 18.03 5.03 -4.83
CA SER A 35 17.67 5.71 -6.06
C SER A 35 18.57 6.93 -6.27
N SER A 36 18.75 7.36 -7.51
CA SER A 36 19.48 8.60 -7.84
C SER A 36 18.66 9.86 -7.52
N SER A 37 17.34 9.72 -7.41
CA SER A 37 16.43 10.79 -6.98
C SER A 37 15.90 10.53 -5.58
N PHE A 38 15.52 11.59 -4.85
CA PHE A 38 14.88 11.45 -3.55
C PHE A 38 13.50 10.79 -3.70
N ASN A 39 13.23 9.80 -2.86
CA ASN A 39 11.96 9.06 -2.83
C ASN A 39 11.34 9.05 -1.42
N THR A 40 11.76 9.97 -0.55
CA THR A 40 11.39 10.02 0.88
C THR A 40 10.26 10.99 1.21
N ALA A 41 9.71 11.70 0.21
CA ALA A 41 8.74 12.78 0.42
C ALA A 41 7.55 12.44 1.35
N ARG A 42 7.15 11.14 1.42
CA ARG A 42 6.07 10.71 2.32
C ARG A 42 6.49 10.57 3.78
N ILE A 43 7.79 10.60 4.07
CA ILE A 43 8.34 10.45 5.43
C ILE A 43 9.21 11.64 5.87
N ASP A 44 9.44 12.63 5.00
CA ASP A 44 10.31 13.78 5.30
C ASP A 44 9.82 14.56 6.54
N HIS A 45 8.52 14.64 6.75
CA HIS A 45 7.93 15.36 7.89
C HIS A 45 8.13 14.66 9.26
N ILE A 46 8.49 13.37 9.27
CA ILE A 46 8.84 12.60 10.47
C ILE A 46 10.34 12.31 10.57
N TYR A 47 11.10 12.64 9.51
CA TYR A 47 12.53 12.44 9.49
C TYR A 47 13.22 13.47 10.38
N GLN A 48 14.13 13.00 11.19
CA GLN A 48 15.01 13.82 12.01
C GLN A 48 16.44 13.50 11.64
N ASP A 49 17.30 14.52 11.63
CA ASP A 49 18.73 14.34 11.38
C ASP A 49 19.30 13.31 12.36
N PRO A 50 19.99 12.25 11.89
CA PRO A 50 20.59 11.23 12.75
C PRO A 50 21.60 11.78 13.76
N HIS A 51 22.15 12.98 13.51
CA HIS A 51 23.04 13.68 14.45
C HIS A 51 22.31 14.30 15.64
N GLN A 52 20.98 14.40 15.57
CA GLN A 52 20.17 14.85 16.70
C GLN A 52 19.93 13.71 17.69
N ALA A 53 20.23 13.96 18.96
CA ALA A 53 19.97 13.00 20.02
C ALA A 53 18.46 12.69 20.11
N GLY A 54 18.10 11.42 20.18
CA GLY A 54 16.71 10.97 20.37
C GLY A 54 15.93 10.66 19.08
N SER A 55 16.56 10.76 17.89
CA SER A 55 15.91 10.29 16.65
C SER A 55 15.54 8.81 16.75
N ARG A 56 14.23 8.52 16.64
CA ARG A 56 13.68 7.17 16.68
C ARG A 56 13.37 6.59 15.32
N LEU A 57 13.53 7.37 14.24
CA LEU A 57 13.42 6.90 12.86
C LEU A 57 14.80 6.74 12.25
N LYS A 58 15.14 5.52 11.83
CA LYS A 58 16.43 5.19 11.21
C LYS A 58 16.20 4.56 9.86
N LEU A 59 16.92 5.01 8.83
CA LEU A 59 16.78 4.51 7.46
C LEU A 59 18.02 3.70 7.06
N HIS A 60 17.78 2.58 6.38
CA HIS A 60 18.80 1.66 5.88
C HIS A 60 18.62 1.46 4.38
N TYR A 61 19.69 1.53 3.61
CA TYR A 61 19.64 1.14 2.20
C TYR A 61 19.57 -0.37 2.08
N GLY A 62 18.55 -0.85 1.34
CA GLY A 62 18.37 -2.28 1.09
C GLY A 62 17.35 -2.53 -0.02
N ASP A 63 17.35 -3.76 -0.52
CA ASP A 63 16.42 -4.23 -1.54
C ASP A 63 15.96 -5.65 -1.18
N LEU A 64 14.68 -5.99 -1.42
CA LEU A 64 14.17 -7.35 -1.21
C LEU A 64 14.89 -8.38 -2.07
N ASN A 65 15.52 -7.97 -3.15
CA ASN A 65 16.29 -8.85 -4.01
C ASN A 65 17.69 -9.19 -3.46
N ASP A 66 18.19 -8.49 -2.44
CA ASP A 66 19.50 -8.73 -1.81
C ASP A 66 19.36 -9.43 -0.44
N ALA A 67 19.36 -10.76 -0.45
CA ALA A 67 19.22 -11.57 0.75
C ALA A 67 20.34 -11.33 1.78
N ASN A 68 21.56 -11.07 1.34
CA ASN A 68 22.69 -10.82 2.25
C ASN A 68 22.53 -9.49 2.96
N ASN A 69 22.13 -8.46 2.25
CA ASN A 69 21.84 -7.14 2.81
C ASN A 69 20.70 -7.21 3.83
N LEU A 70 19.58 -7.90 3.51
CA LEU A 70 18.47 -8.11 4.43
C LEU A 70 18.92 -8.80 5.72
N SER A 71 19.70 -9.88 5.62
CA SER A 71 20.24 -10.59 6.79
C SER A 71 21.14 -9.70 7.65
N ASN A 72 21.96 -8.84 7.04
CA ASN A 72 22.80 -7.89 7.76
C ASN A 72 21.97 -6.83 8.47
N ILE A 73 20.95 -6.27 7.81
CA ILE A 73 20.05 -5.27 8.42
C ILE A 73 19.32 -5.88 9.62
N ILE A 74 18.77 -7.09 9.51
CA ILE A 74 18.04 -7.74 10.61
C ILE A 74 18.97 -7.95 11.81
N ARG A 75 20.20 -8.45 11.60
CA ARG A 75 21.18 -8.63 12.68
C ARG A 75 21.62 -7.32 13.34
N MET A 76 21.75 -6.26 12.56
CA MET A 76 22.13 -4.92 13.07
C MET A 76 20.98 -4.26 13.85
N VAL A 77 19.75 -4.39 13.37
CA VAL A 77 18.55 -3.77 13.97
C VAL A 77 18.08 -4.56 15.17
N GLU A 78 18.13 -5.89 15.12
CA GLU A 78 17.53 -6.79 16.13
C GLU A 78 16.05 -6.46 16.36
N PRO A 79 15.19 -6.55 15.31
CA PRO A 79 13.81 -6.11 15.40
C PRO A 79 12.97 -7.05 16.26
N THR A 80 12.01 -6.49 17.00
CA THR A 80 10.96 -7.27 17.66
C THR A 80 9.77 -7.51 16.75
N GLU A 81 9.57 -6.63 15.78
CA GLU A 81 8.50 -6.69 14.79
C GLU A 81 9.04 -6.34 13.39
N VAL A 82 8.63 -7.10 12.38
CA VAL A 82 8.99 -6.88 10.97
C VAL A 82 7.72 -6.74 10.14
N TYR A 83 7.61 -5.66 9.38
CA TYR A 83 6.48 -5.38 8.48
C TYR A 83 6.96 -5.38 7.03
N ASN A 84 6.57 -6.40 6.26
CA ASN A 84 6.91 -6.51 4.85
C ASN A 84 5.85 -5.85 3.98
N LEU A 85 6.09 -4.58 3.63
CA LEU A 85 5.20 -3.76 2.79
C LEU A 85 5.80 -3.45 1.42
N ALA A 86 7.10 -3.72 1.21
CA ALA A 86 7.75 -3.45 -0.08
C ALA A 86 7.21 -4.38 -1.17
N ALA A 87 6.89 -3.81 -2.32
CA ALA A 87 6.41 -4.53 -3.48
C ALA A 87 6.55 -3.68 -4.76
N GLN A 88 6.55 -4.34 -5.92
CA GLN A 88 6.11 -3.75 -7.17
C GLN A 88 4.57 -3.82 -7.19
N SER A 89 3.88 -2.81 -6.66
CA SER A 89 2.44 -2.90 -6.35
C SER A 89 1.49 -2.46 -7.49
N HIS A 90 2.03 -2.02 -8.61
CA HIS A 90 1.20 -1.58 -9.74
C HIS A 90 0.80 -2.77 -10.61
N VAL A 91 -0.46 -3.20 -10.53
CA VAL A 91 -0.98 -4.41 -11.18
C VAL A 91 -0.75 -4.38 -12.70
N ARG A 92 -1.04 -3.25 -13.38
CA ARG A 92 -0.85 -3.16 -14.84
C ARG A 92 0.63 -3.34 -15.23
N VAL A 93 1.55 -2.71 -14.50
CA VAL A 93 3.01 -2.83 -14.74
C VAL A 93 3.50 -4.27 -14.56
N SER A 94 2.86 -5.08 -13.73
CA SER A 94 3.25 -6.49 -13.56
C SER A 94 3.13 -7.32 -14.83
N PHE A 95 2.26 -6.93 -15.78
CA PHE A 95 2.18 -7.59 -17.09
C PHE A 95 3.36 -7.25 -18.00
N ASP A 96 3.93 -6.05 -17.84
CA ASP A 96 5.10 -5.62 -18.61
C ASP A 96 6.41 -6.09 -17.98
N MET A 97 6.42 -6.30 -16.64
CA MET A 97 7.60 -6.69 -15.86
C MET A 97 7.31 -7.92 -14.96
N PRO A 98 6.87 -9.06 -15.52
CA PRO A 98 6.41 -10.20 -14.70
C PRO A 98 7.52 -10.84 -13.87
N ILE A 99 8.72 -10.96 -14.40
CA ILE A 99 9.87 -11.56 -13.71
C ILE A 99 10.28 -10.68 -12.52
N TYR A 100 10.48 -9.38 -12.76
CA TYR A 100 10.81 -8.43 -11.68
C TYR A 100 9.75 -8.43 -10.57
N THR A 101 8.47 -8.49 -10.94
CA THR A 101 7.37 -8.58 -9.98
C THR A 101 7.43 -9.88 -9.16
N ALA A 102 7.65 -11.02 -9.81
CA ALA A 102 7.79 -12.30 -9.13
C ALA A 102 9.00 -12.33 -8.17
N ASP A 103 10.16 -11.82 -8.62
CA ASP A 103 11.37 -11.76 -7.83
C ASP A 103 11.22 -10.85 -6.61
N THR A 104 10.65 -9.67 -6.79
CA THR A 104 10.50 -8.70 -5.71
C THR A 104 9.40 -9.09 -4.73
N ASP A 105 8.20 -9.39 -5.23
CA ASP A 105 7.00 -9.55 -4.40
C ASP A 105 6.87 -10.97 -3.83
N GLY A 106 7.29 -11.98 -4.59
CA GLY A 106 7.26 -13.38 -4.19
C GLY A 106 8.57 -13.82 -3.52
N VAL A 107 9.63 -13.94 -4.31
CA VAL A 107 10.93 -14.43 -3.83
C VAL A 107 11.55 -13.48 -2.82
N GLY A 108 11.35 -12.17 -2.97
CA GLY A 108 11.80 -11.17 -2.00
C GLY A 108 11.17 -11.34 -0.61
N ALA A 109 9.87 -11.68 -0.56
CA ALA A 109 9.21 -12.02 0.70
C ALA A 109 9.82 -13.26 1.35
N LEU A 110 10.10 -14.32 0.58
CA LEU A 110 10.81 -15.51 1.08
C LEU A 110 12.20 -15.18 1.63
N LYS A 111 12.98 -14.34 0.93
CA LYS A 111 14.32 -13.92 1.39
C LYS A 111 14.25 -13.21 2.74
N LEU A 112 13.26 -12.32 2.94
CA LEU A 112 13.08 -11.63 4.20
C LEU A 112 12.61 -12.56 5.32
N LEU A 113 11.65 -13.47 5.04
CA LEU A 113 11.21 -14.50 5.98
C LEU A 113 12.37 -15.38 6.45
N GLU A 114 13.18 -15.86 5.51
CA GLU A 114 14.34 -16.69 5.84
C GLU A 114 15.39 -15.93 6.66
N ALA A 115 15.63 -14.66 6.34
CA ALA A 115 16.54 -13.83 7.13
C ALA A 115 16.05 -13.65 8.58
N VAL A 116 14.74 -13.48 8.78
CA VAL A 116 14.13 -13.42 10.13
C VAL A 116 14.24 -14.76 10.84
N ARG A 117 13.91 -15.87 10.17
CA ARG A 117 14.02 -17.22 10.75
C ARG A 117 15.45 -17.55 11.20
N VAL A 118 16.42 -17.27 10.37
CA VAL A 118 17.84 -17.48 10.70
C VAL A 118 18.25 -16.64 11.90
N TYR A 119 17.81 -15.39 11.97
CA TYR A 119 18.05 -14.53 13.12
C TYR A 119 17.40 -15.09 14.41
N GLU A 120 16.14 -15.54 14.37
CA GLU A 120 15.49 -16.18 15.51
C GLU A 120 16.27 -17.39 16.03
N VAL A 121 16.72 -18.27 15.12
CA VAL A 121 17.50 -19.46 15.51
C VAL A 121 18.85 -19.09 16.14
N GLN A 122 19.53 -18.07 15.61
CA GLN A 122 20.85 -17.65 16.09
C GLN A 122 20.80 -16.87 17.41
N SER A 123 19.79 -16.01 17.57
CA SER A 123 19.68 -15.12 18.73
C SER A 123 18.83 -15.68 19.87
N GLY A 124 17.97 -16.67 19.58
CA GLY A 124 16.95 -17.15 20.49
C GLY A 124 15.80 -16.16 20.75
N GLN A 125 15.79 -15.01 20.03
CA GLN A 125 14.75 -14.00 20.16
C GLN A 125 13.61 -14.28 19.17
N ARG A 126 12.37 -14.10 19.60
CA ARG A 126 11.20 -14.21 18.72
C ARG A 126 10.91 -12.87 18.05
N VAL A 127 10.59 -12.92 16.77
CA VAL A 127 10.22 -11.78 15.94
C VAL A 127 8.79 -11.95 15.44
N ARG A 128 7.96 -10.92 15.56
CA ARG A 128 6.61 -10.93 14.99
C ARG A 128 6.69 -10.39 13.57
N TYR A 129 6.26 -11.18 12.62
CA TYR A 129 6.36 -10.88 11.19
C TYR A 129 4.98 -10.63 10.58
N TYR A 130 4.84 -9.53 9.85
CA TYR A 130 3.66 -9.18 9.06
C TYR A 130 3.96 -9.25 7.57
N GLN A 131 3.13 -9.96 6.82
CA GLN A 131 3.14 -10.01 5.37
C GLN A 131 1.96 -9.23 4.79
N ALA A 132 2.23 -8.23 3.96
CA ALA A 132 1.20 -7.57 3.16
C ALA A 132 0.76 -8.49 2.02
N SER A 133 -0.31 -9.22 2.24
CA SER A 133 -1.07 -9.92 1.22
C SER A 133 -2.04 -8.96 0.52
N SER A 134 -2.82 -9.42 -0.47
CA SER A 134 -3.63 -8.55 -1.31
C SER A 134 -4.93 -9.22 -1.73
N SER A 135 -6.02 -8.44 -1.83
CA SER A 135 -7.28 -8.88 -2.44
C SER A 135 -7.14 -9.29 -3.92
N GLU A 136 -6.09 -8.83 -4.62
CA GLU A 136 -5.78 -9.24 -6.00
C GLU A 136 -5.42 -10.74 -6.11
N MET A 137 -5.14 -11.42 -4.97
CA MET A 137 -4.99 -12.88 -4.93
C MET A 137 -6.30 -13.61 -5.25
N TYR A 138 -7.45 -13.04 -4.88
CA TYR A 138 -8.76 -13.64 -5.19
C TYR A 138 -9.05 -13.62 -6.69
N GLY A 139 -8.65 -12.57 -7.41
CA GLY A 139 -8.67 -12.47 -8.86
C GLY A 139 -10.03 -12.76 -9.48
N LYS A 140 -10.20 -13.94 -10.14
CA LYS A 140 -11.52 -14.44 -10.57
C LYS A 140 -12.24 -14.99 -9.35
N VAL A 141 -13.00 -14.12 -8.68
CA VAL A 141 -13.63 -14.42 -7.38
C VAL A 141 -14.50 -15.66 -7.42
N GLN A 142 -14.38 -16.51 -6.40
CA GLN A 142 -15.11 -17.77 -6.28
C GLN A 142 -16.34 -17.63 -5.38
N GLU A 143 -16.36 -16.61 -4.52
CA GLU A 143 -17.51 -16.24 -3.67
C GLU A 143 -17.49 -14.74 -3.37
N VAL A 144 -18.63 -14.19 -2.99
CA VAL A 144 -18.79 -12.76 -2.59
C VAL A 144 -19.66 -12.72 -1.32
N PRO A 145 -19.22 -12.04 -0.25
CA PRO A 145 -17.92 -11.40 -0.07
C PRO A 145 -16.77 -12.40 0.10
N GLN A 146 -15.52 -11.96 -0.19
CA GLN A 146 -14.33 -12.77 0.01
C GLN A 146 -13.89 -12.74 1.48
N ARG A 147 -13.45 -13.90 1.96
CA ARG A 147 -12.96 -14.12 3.33
C ARG A 147 -11.63 -14.88 3.31
N GLU A 148 -11.06 -15.13 4.46
CA GLU A 148 -9.76 -15.79 4.60
C GLU A 148 -9.72 -17.21 3.99
N THR A 149 -10.87 -17.89 3.94
CA THR A 149 -11.01 -19.24 3.39
C THR A 149 -11.39 -19.29 1.91
N THR A 150 -11.69 -18.13 1.29
CA THR A 150 -12.03 -18.05 -0.13
C THR A 150 -10.84 -18.49 -0.99
N PRO A 151 -11.00 -19.44 -1.92
CA PRO A 151 -9.93 -19.88 -2.80
C PRO A 151 -9.37 -18.74 -3.66
N PHE A 152 -8.04 -18.69 -3.78
CA PHE A 152 -7.36 -17.72 -4.65
C PHE A 152 -7.37 -18.17 -6.11
N TYR A 153 -7.65 -17.24 -7.02
CA TYR A 153 -7.56 -17.42 -8.47
C TYR A 153 -6.98 -16.16 -9.13
N PRO A 154 -5.66 -15.87 -8.94
CA PRO A 154 -5.07 -14.62 -9.36
C PRO A 154 -5.17 -14.38 -10.86
N ARG A 155 -5.33 -13.10 -11.25
CA ARG A 155 -5.53 -12.68 -12.65
C ARG A 155 -4.40 -11.77 -13.15
N SER A 156 -3.28 -11.71 -12.43
CA SER A 156 -2.12 -10.91 -12.80
C SER A 156 -0.84 -11.53 -12.27
N PRO A 157 0.33 -11.24 -12.87
CA PRO A 157 1.64 -11.63 -12.30
C PRO A 157 1.82 -11.13 -10.87
N TYR A 158 1.35 -9.90 -10.56
CA TYR A 158 1.31 -9.38 -9.20
C TYR A 158 0.49 -10.26 -8.25
N GLY A 159 -0.73 -10.61 -8.64
CA GLY A 159 -1.58 -11.51 -7.84
C GLY A 159 -0.93 -12.87 -7.60
N CYS A 160 -0.29 -13.46 -8.62
CA CYS A 160 0.44 -14.73 -8.48
C CYS A 160 1.62 -14.62 -7.51
N ALA A 161 2.40 -13.54 -7.60
CA ALA A 161 3.52 -13.29 -6.68
C ALA A 161 3.04 -13.12 -5.23
N LYS A 162 1.91 -12.42 -5.03
CA LYS A 162 1.29 -12.24 -3.71
C LYS A 162 0.72 -13.56 -3.15
N VAL A 163 0.16 -14.44 -3.98
CA VAL A 163 -0.25 -15.79 -3.56
C VAL A 163 0.95 -16.60 -3.07
N PHE A 164 2.07 -16.56 -3.80
CA PHE A 164 3.30 -17.20 -3.33
C PHE A 164 3.77 -16.63 -1.99
N ALA A 165 3.86 -15.29 -1.86
CA ALA A 165 4.28 -14.62 -0.63
C ALA A 165 3.36 -14.96 0.56
N HIS A 166 2.04 -15.05 0.34
CA HIS A 166 1.08 -15.44 1.33
C HIS A 166 1.31 -16.87 1.81
N TRP A 167 1.32 -17.84 0.90
CA TRP A 167 1.44 -19.24 1.25
C TRP A 167 2.80 -19.62 1.84
N ILE A 168 3.88 -18.99 1.39
CA ILE A 168 5.18 -19.23 2.01
C ILE A 168 5.24 -18.67 3.44
N THR A 169 4.53 -17.56 3.73
CA THR A 169 4.40 -17.02 5.10
C THR A 169 3.61 -17.97 5.99
N VAL A 170 2.49 -18.50 5.51
CA VAL A 170 1.71 -19.53 6.22
C VAL A 170 2.56 -20.77 6.48
N ASN A 171 3.30 -21.24 5.46
CA ASN A 171 4.18 -22.39 5.60
C ASN A 171 5.27 -22.17 6.67
N PHE A 172 5.87 -20.98 6.74
CA PHE A 172 6.88 -20.67 7.77
C PHE A 172 6.26 -20.61 9.17
N ARG A 173 5.04 -20.11 9.29
CA ARG A 173 4.27 -20.16 10.54
C ARG A 173 4.05 -21.60 11.01
N GLU A 174 3.57 -22.46 10.13
CA GLU A 174 3.22 -23.86 10.46
C GLU A 174 4.44 -24.76 10.62
N SER A 175 5.44 -24.64 9.76
CA SER A 175 6.60 -25.52 9.74
C SER A 175 7.67 -25.16 10.76
N TYR A 176 7.85 -23.86 11.02
CA TYR A 176 8.93 -23.38 11.91
C TYR A 176 8.42 -22.71 13.19
N GLY A 177 7.09 -22.62 13.37
CA GLY A 177 6.50 -21.97 14.52
C GLY A 177 6.76 -20.48 14.63
N MET A 178 7.05 -19.81 13.50
CA MET A 178 7.23 -18.36 13.47
C MET A 178 5.91 -17.64 13.77
N HIS A 179 5.98 -16.52 14.47
CA HIS A 179 4.83 -15.63 14.64
C HIS A 179 4.69 -14.76 13.36
N ALA A 180 4.08 -15.32 12.33
CA ALA A 180 3.94 -14.70 11.01
C ALA A 180 2.47 -14.59 10.61
N SER A 181 1.96 -13.35 10.46
CA SER A 181 0.57 -13.03 10.11
C SER A 181 0.48 -12.43 8.72
N CYS A 182 -0.58 -12.78 7.97
CA CYS A 182 -0.87 -12.20 6.67
C CYS A 182 -2.11 -11.29 6.74
N GLY A 183 -1.97 -10.03 6.30
CA GLY A 183 -3.11 -9.15 6.08
C GLY A 183 -3.57 -9.21 4.63
N ILE A 184 -4.73 -9.76 4.34
CA ILE A 184 -5.33 -9.77 3.00
C ILE A 184 -6.03 -8.43 2.81
N LEU A 185 -5.26 -7.44 2.34
CA LEU A 185 -5.72 -6.07 2.27
C LEU A 185 -6.54 -5.83 1.00
N PHE A 186 -7.73 -5.29 1.17
CA PHE A 186 -8.50 -4.71 0.09
C PHE A 186 -7.94 -3.33 -0.28
N ASN A 187 -8.45 -2.73 -1.35
CA ASN A 187 -7.92 -1.45 -1.81
C ASN A 187 -8.01 -0.39 -0.70
N HIS A 188 -6.93 0.31 -0.46
CA HIS A 188 -6.89 1.36 0.54
C HIS A 188 -6.07 2.54 0.04
N GLU A 189 -6.61 3.70 0.27
CA GLU A 189 -6.25 4.93 -0.39
C GLU A 189 -5.96 6.03 0.63
N SER A 190 -5.30 7.08 0.19
CA SER A 190 -5.05 8.28 1.00
C SER A 190 -4.48 9.41 0.14
N PRO A 191 -4.29 10.61 0.70
CA PRO A 191 -3.48 11.66 0.09
C PRO A 191 -2.04 11.26 -0.25
N ARG A 192 -1.52 10.14 0.28
CA ARG A 192 -0.17 9.59 0.01
C ARG A 192 -0.17 8.44 -0.99
N ARG A 193 -1.31 8.11 -1.59
CA ARG A 193 -1.38 7.07 -2.63
C ARG A 193 -0.45 7.41 -3.79
N GLY A 194 0.11 6.39 -4.44
CA GLY A 194 0.88 6.58 -5.67
C GLY A 194 0.04 7.26 -6.76
N GLU A 195 0.63 8.20 -7.48
CA GLU A 195 -0.08 9.12 -8.38
C GLU A 195 -0.69 8.46 -9.60
N THR A 196 -0.17 7.30 -9.98
CA THR A 196 -0.64 6.50 -11.13
C THR A 196 -1.81 5.57 -10.79
N PHE A 197 -2.16 5.41 -9.51
CA PHE A 197 -3.33 4.62 -9.11
C PHE A 197 -4.63 5.38 -9.39
N VAL A 198 -5.67 4.64 -9.79
CA VAL A 198 -6.91 5.20 -10.33
C VAL A 198 -7.56 6.25 -9.44
N THR A 199 -7.66 6.02 -8.15
CA THR A 199 -8.25 6.97 -7.19
C THR A 199 -7.45 8.27 -7.11
N ARG A 200 -6.11 8.16 -7.00
CA ARG A 200 -5.24 9.33 -6.94
C ARG A 200 -5.16 10.05 -8.30
N LYS A 201 -5.18 9.31 -9.41
CA LYS A 201 -5.29 9.86 -10.75
C LYS A 201 -6.55 10.73 -10.90
N ILE A 202 -7.70 10.24 -10.38
CA ILE A 202 -8.97 10.99 -10.38
C ILE A 202 -8.84 12.26 -9.54
N THR A 203 -8.44 12.16 -8.28
CA THR A 203 -8.45 13.31 -7.35
C THR A 203 -7.47 14.40 -7.79
N ARG A 204 -6.28 14.03 -8.32
CA ARG A 204 -5.34 14.98 -8.92
C ARG A 204 -5.93 15.69 -10.13
N ALA A 205 -6.56 14.94 -11.04
CA ALA A 205 -7.21 15.52 -12.22
C ALA A 205 -8.32 16.50 -11.82
N VAL A 206 -9.16 16.15 -10.84
CA VAL A 206 -10.24 17.02 -10.31
C VAL A 206 -9.69 18.37 -9.84
N GLY A 207 -8.64 18.37 -9.01
CA GLY A 207 -8.00 19.59 -8.52
C GLY A 207 -7.42 20.44 -9.67
N ARG A 208 -6.75 19.81 -10.64
CA ARG A 208 -6.13 20.48 -11.79
C ARG A 208 -7.18 21.03 -12.77
N ILE A 209 -8.25 20.28 -13.05
CA ILE A 209 -9.38 20.71 -13.88
C ILE A 209 -10.06 21.93 -13.27
N LYS A 210 -10.31 21.91 -11.95
CA LYS A 210 -10.93 23.05 -11.23
C LYS A 210 -10.14 24.33 -11.39
N LEU A 211 -8.81 24.25 -11.51
CA LEU A 211 -7.92 25.41 -11.64
C LEU A 211 -7.51 25.71 -13.11
N GLY A 212 -8.07 24.99 -14.08
CA GLY A 212 -7.77 25.19 -15.50
C GLY A 212 -6.40 24.67 -15.96
N LEU A 213 -5.73 23.84 -15.15
CA LEU A 213 -4.43 23.23 -15.46
C LEU A 213 -4.53 21.96 -16.30
N GLN A 214 -5.72 21.37 -16.38
CA GLN A 214 -5.99 20.14 -17.16
C GLN A 214 -7.38 20.21 -17.78
N LYS A 215 -7.55 19.64 -18.99
CA LYS A 215 -8.83 19.70 -19.72
C LYS A 215 -9.64 18.41 -19.60
N LYS A 216 -9.00 17.26 -19.63
CA LYS A 216 -9.63 15.93 -19.65
C LYS A 216 -8.91 14.96 -18.74
N LEU A 217 -9.62 13.93 -18.30
CA LEU A 217 -9.11 12.77 -17.58
C LEU A 217 -9.45 11.51 -18.39
N TYR A 218 -8.43 10.72 -18.71
CA TYR A 218 -8.59 9.46 -19.44
C TYR A 218 -8.51 8.27 -18.45
N LEU A 219 -9.53 7.42 -18.47
CA LEU A 219 -9.64 6.24 -17.60
C LEU A 219 -9.93 4.99 -18.45
N GLY A 220 -9.66 3.80 -17.88
CA GLY A 220 -10.07 2.53 -18.45
C GLY A 220 -11.49 2.14 -18.03
N ASN A 221 -11.65 0.94 -17.46
CA ASN A 221 -12.95 0.45 -17.02
C ASN A 221 -13.45 1.20 -15.76
N ILE A 222 -14.44 2.07 -15.95
CA ILE A 222 -15.03 2.86 -14.85
C ILE A 222 -16.17 2.12 -14.14
N ASP A 223 -16.58 0.95 -14.61
CA ASP A 223 -17.67 0.17 -14.01
C ASP A 223 -17.15 -0.93 -13.07
N ALA A 224 -15.83 -1.12 -12.99
CA ALA A 224 -15.21 -2.03 -12.04
C ALA A 224 -15.54 -1.64 -10.60
N LEU A 225 -15.95 -2.63 -9.79
CA LEU A 225 -16.35 -2.46 -8.39
C LEU A 225 -15.20 -2.75 -7.44
N ARG A 226 -14.95 -1.86 -6.49
CA ARG A 226 -13.87 -2.02 -5.50
C ARG A 226 -14.33 -1.60 -4.11
N ASP A 227 -13.83 -2.31 -3.11
CA ASP A 227 -13.89 -1.94 -1.70
C ASP A 227 -12.68 -1.04 -1.40
N TRP A 228 -12.91 0.25 -1.17
CA TRP A 228 -11.87 1.24 -0.88
C TRP A 228 -11.95 1.74 0.56
N GLY A 229 -10.88 1.55 1.33
CA GLY A 229 -10.74 2.07 2.67
C GLY A 229 -9.63 3.12 2.81
N PHE A 230 -9.48 3.66 4.01
CA PHE A 230 -8.44 4.62 4.35
C PHE A 230 -7.17 3.92 4.83
N ALA A 231 -6.02 4.25 4.25
CA ALA A 231 -4.73 3.60 4.57
C ALA A 231 -4.35 3.70 6.06
N GLY A 232 -4.72 4.80 6.73
CA GLY A 232 -4.50 4.97 8.18
C GLY A 232 -5.22 3.91 9.03
N ASP A 233 -6.44 3.50 8.65
CA ASP A 233 -7.16 2.42 9.31
C ASP A 233 -6.46 1.07 9.08
N TYR A 234 -5.95 0.85 7.88
CA TYR A 234 -5.32 -0.43 7.49
C TYR A 234 -3.99 -0.65 8.22
N VAL A 235 -3.18 0.38 8.42
CA VAL A 235 -1.92 0.22 9.18
C VAL A 235 -2.18 -0.02 10.67
N ASP A 236 -3.28 0.47 11.25
CA ASP A 236 -3.70 0.09 12.60
C ASP A 236 -4.06 -1.41 12.70
N ALA A 237 -4.72 -1.96 11.66
CA ALA A 237 -4.95 -3.40 11.56
C ALA A 237 -3.63 -4.19 11.51
N MET A 238 -2.67 -3.77 10.68
CA MET A 238 -1.35 -4.41 10.59
C MET A 238 -0.66 -4.49 11.96
N TRP A 239 -0.67 -3.38 12.70
CA TRP A 239 -0.12 -3.36 14.05
C TRP A 239 -0.89 -4.29 15.00
N ARG A 240 -2.23 -4.25 15.01
CA ARG A 240 -3.08 -5.11 15.87
C ARG A 240 -2.86 -6.59 15.62
N MET A 241 -2.65 -7.02 14.37
CA MET A 241 -2.34 -8.41 14.03
C MET A 241 -1.09 -8.90 14.74
N LEU A 242 -0.05 -8.09 14.80
CA LEU A 242 1.20 -8.43 15.47
C LEU A 242 1.14 -8.29 17.00
N GLN A 243 0.04 -7.79 17.57
CA GLN A 243 -0.14 -7.78 19.03
C GLN A 243 -0.89 -9.02 19.54
N GLN A 244 -1.44 -9.86 18.65
CA GLN A 244 -2.13 -11.10 19.02
C GLN A 244 -1.14 -12.15 19.54
N ASP A 245 -1.61 -13.01 20.44
CA ASP A 245 -0.80 -14.12 21.00
C ASP A 245 -0.52 -15.19 19.93
N GLN A 246 -1.48 -15.42 19.04
CA GLN A 246 -1.38 -16.36 17.93
C GLN A 246 -1.36 -15.59 16.60
N ALA A 247 -0.43 -15.97 15.73
CA ALA A 247 -0.38 -15.45 14.38
C ALA A 247 -1.49 -16.08 13.53
N ASP A 248 -2.15 -15.26 12.72
CA ASP A 248 -3.23 -15.70 11.83
C ASP A 248 -3.36 -14.76 10.62
N ASP A 249 -4.24 -15.10 9.68
CA ASP A 249 -4.53 -14.34 8.49
C ASP A 249 -5.85 -13.59 8.65
N TYR A 250 -5.90 -12.35 8.15
CA TYR A 250 -7.07 -11.48 8.31
C TYR A 250 -7.40 -10.73 7.03
N VAL A 251 -8.67 -10.77 6.63
CA VAL A 251 -9.23 -9.88 5.60
C VAL A 251 -9.45 -8.51 6.20
N ILE A 252 -8.83 -7.49 5.61
CA ILE A 252 -9.00 -6.10 5.97
C ILE A 252 -9.66 -5.36 4.82
N SER A 253 -10.89 -4.92 5.06
CA SER A 253 -11.79 -4.31 4.07
C SER A 253 -12.79 -3.38 4.75
N THR A 254 -13.51 -2.57 3.97
CA THR A 254 -14.61 -1.77 4.52
C THR A 254 -15.94 -2.54 4.55
N GLY A 255 -16.05 -3.63 3.79
CA GLY A 255 -17.29 -4.37 3.59
C GLY A 255 -18.30 -3.64 2.69
N LYS A 256 -17.86 -2.60 1.98
CA LYS A 256 -18.67 -1.84 1.02
C LYS A 256 -17.87 -1.61 -0.25
N MET A 257 -18.50 -1.76 -1.39
CA MET A 257 -17.86 -1.44 -2.65
C MET A 257 -18.66 -0.42 -3.44
N ILE A 258 -17.94 0.36 -4.23
CA ILE A 258 -18.49 1.28 -5.23
C ILE A 258 -17.74 1.11 -6.54
N SER A 259 -18.31 1.62 -7.63
CA SER A 259 -17.66 1.67 -8.93
C SER A 259 -16.64 2.82 -9.01
N VAL A 260 -15.69 2.71 -9.95
CA VAL A 260 -14.79 3.82 -10.30
C VAL A 260 -15.62 5.04 -10.75
N ARG A 261 -16.74 4.81 -11.43
CA ARG A 261 -17.71 5.84 -11.86
C ARG A 261 -18.24 6.62 -10.64
N GLU A 262 -18.73 5.92 -9.62
CA GLU A 262 -19.22 6.55 -8.39
C GLU A 262 -18.11 7.32 -7.66
N PHE A 263 -16.87 6.80 -7.68
CA PHE A 263 -15.73 7.53 -7.10
C PHE A 263 -15.43 8.82 -7.90
N CYS A 264 -15.55 8.81 -9.25
CA CYS A 264 -15.47 10.02 -10.06
C CYS A 264 -16.58 11.00 -9.68
N GLU A 265 -17.83 10.55 -9.56
CA GLU A 265 -18.96 11.39 -9.19
C GLU A 265 -18.75 12.06 -7.83
N LEU A 266 -18.36 11.30 -6.81
CA LEU A 266 -18.02 11.83 -5.48
C LEU A 266 -16.93 12.90 -5.54
N SER A 267 -15.87 12.63 -6.31
CA SER A 267 -14.70 13.49 -6.38
C SER A 267 -14.97 14.80 -7.15
N PHE A 268 -15.63 14.72 -8.31
CA PHE A 268 -15.94 15.88 -9.14
C PHE A 268 -17.02 16.76 -8.52
N SER A 269 -18.10 16.16 -8.01
CA SER A 269 -19.21 16.90 -7.40
C SER A 269 -18.77 17.69 -6.16
N HIS A 270 -17.76 17.22 -5.42
CA HIS A 270 -17.22 17.95 -4.27
C HIS A 270 -16.70 19.34 -4.64
N LEU A 271 -16.14 19.51 -5.84
CA LEU A 271 -15.70 20.82 -6.35
C LEU A 271 -16.73 21.48 -7.29
N GLY A 272 -17.98 20.98 -7.34
CA GLY A 272 -19.04 21.53 -8.19
C GLY A 272 -18.82 21.29 -9.69
N LEU A 273 -18.16 20.18 -10.05
CA LEU A 273 -17.92 19.77 -11.44
C LEU A 273 -18.77 18.52 -11.75
N ASN A 274 -19.18 18.37 -13.02
CA ASN A 274 -19.79 17.16 -13.52
C ASN A 274 -18.72 16.30 -14.19
N TYR A 275 -18.46 15.08 -13.69
CA TYR A 275 -17.41 14.21 -14.23
C TYR A 275 -17.62 13.87 -15.72
N GLN A 276 -18.86 13.79 -16.19
CA GLN A 276 -19.20 13.45 -17.57
C GLN A 276 -18.65 14.47 -18.59
N ASP A 277 -18.42 15.72 -18.18
CA ASP A 277 -17.85 16.76 -19.04
C ASP A 277 -16.33 16.59 -19.24
N TYR A 278 -15.65 15.82 -18.37
CA TYR A 278 -14.19 15.77 -18.30
C TYR A 278 -13.60 14.38 -18.44
N VAL A 279 -14.33 13.31 -18.07
CA VAL A 279 -13.83 11.93 -18.11
C VAL A 279 -14.10 11.30 -19.47
N GLU A 280 -13.05 10.76 -20.09
CA GLU A 280 -13.12 10.00 -21.33
C GLU A 280 -12.54 8.59 -21.12
N ILE A 281 -13.16 7.60 -21.77
CA ILE A 281 -12.70 6.22 -21.71
C ILE A 281 -11.63 5.99 -22.76
N ASP A 282 -10.47 5.49 -22.34
CA ASP A 282 -9.37 5.11 -23.23
C ASP A 282 -9.10 3.60 -23.11
N PRO A 283 -9.30 2.83 -24.18
CA PRO A 283 -9.06 1.37 -24.17
C PRO A 283 -7.63 0.96 -23.83
N ARG A 284 -6.64 1.83 -23.98
CA ARG A 284 -5.23 1.56 -23.63
C ARG A 284 -5.04 1.29 -22.14
N TYR A 285 -5.95 1.78 -21.29
CA TYR A 285 -5.92 1.58 -19.85
C TYR A 285 -6.65 0.32 -19.38
N TYR A 286 -7.25 -0.47 -20.26
CA TYR A 286 -7.83 -1.76 -19.89
C TYR A 286 -6.72 -2.74 -19.54
N ARG A 287 -6.97 -3.57 -18.52
CA ARG A 287 -6.06 -4.67 -18.15
C ARG A 287 -6.26 -5.85 -19.07
N PRO A 288 -5.20 -6.64 -19.40
CA PRO A 288 -5.34 -7.86 -20.20
C PRO A 288 -6.29 -8.90 -19.56
N ALA A 289 -6.36 -8.92 -18.23
CA ALA A 289 -7.30 -9.74 -17.47
C ALA A 289 -7.87 -8.88 -16.33
N GLU A 290 -9.14 -8.55 -16.42
CA GLU A 290 -9.81 -7.69 -15.45
C GLU A 290 -10.32 -8.49 -14.25
N VAL A 291 -10.41 -7.81 -13.11
CA VAL A 291 -11.10 -8.25 -11.90
C VAL A 291 -12.35 -7.38 -11.77
N GLU A 292 -13.51 -7.99 -11.92
CA GLU A 292 -14.78 -7.27 -12.00
C GLU A 292 -15.19 -6.66 -10.66
N GLN A 293 -15.07 -7.46 -9.56
CA GLN A 293 -15.50 -7.05 -8.24
C GLN A 293 -14.61 -7.62 -7.14
N LEU A 294 -14.36 -6.82 -6.10
CA LEU A 294 -13.70 -7.24 -4.88
C LEU A 294 -14.46 -6.64 -3.70
N LEU A 295 -15.04 -7.51 -2.86
CA LEU A 295 -15.77 -7.15 -1.64
C LEU A 295 -15.30 -8.03 -0.50
N GLY A 296 -14.67 -7.47 0.53
CA GLY A 296 -14.14 -8.24 1.65
C GLY A 296 -15.12 -8.42 2.80
N ASP A 297 -15.08 -9.60 3.44
CA ASP A 297 -15.72 -9.87 4.72
C ASP A 297 -14.71 -9.65 5.85
N ASN A 298 -14.80 -8.54 6.55
CA ASN A 298 -13.90 -8.16 7.64
C ASN A 298 -14.35 -8.64 9.03
N THR A 299 -15.32 -9.56 9.10
CA THR A 299 -15.92 -10.02 10.36
C THR A 299 -14.87 -10.59 11.31
N LYS A 300 -13.92 -11.39 10.82
CA LYS A 300 -12.83 -11.95 11.63
C LYS A 300 -11.94 -10.84 12.22
N ALA A 301 -11.58 -9.84 11.42
CA ALA A 301 -10.78 -8.72 11.90
C ALA A 301 -11.53 -7.90 12.97
N GLN A 302 -12.83 -7.68 12.81
CA GLN A 302 -13.64 -7.00 13.82
C GLN A 302 -13.67 -7.78 15.15
N GLN A 303 -13.90 -9.09 15.09
CA GLN A 303 -14.04 -9.92 16.28
C GLN A 303 -12.71 -10.17 16.99
N ALA A 304 -11.67 -10.53 16.27
CA ALA A 304 -10.39 -10.92 16.83
C ALA A 304 -9.48 -9.73 17.17
N LEU A 305 -9.47 -8.71 16.32
CA LEU A 305 -8.58 -7.55 16.49
C LEU A 305 -9.29 -6.34 17.13
N GLY A 306 -10.62 -6.35 17.27
CA GLY A 306 -11.39 -5.17 17.65
C GLY A 306 -11.23 -4.01 16.64
N TRP A 307 -10.89 -4.35 15.38
CA TRP A 307 -10.64 -3.38 14.31
C TRP A 307 -11.91 -3.13 13.50
N LYS A 308 -12.09 -1.88 13.08
CA LYS A 308 -13.13 -1.49 12.11
C LYS A 308 -12.66 -0.26 11.32
N PRO A 309 -13.09 -0.10 10.06
CA PRO A 309 -12.82 1.11 9.30
C PRO A 309 -13.48 2.32 9.96
N THR A 310 -12.79 3.46 10.00
CA THR A 310 -13.27 4.71 10.62
C THR A 310 -13.65 5.76 9.58
N VAL A 311 -13.10 5.66 8.36
CA VAL A 311 -13.32 6.60 7.27
C VAL A 311 -14.12 5.91 6.17
N ASP A 312 -15.29 6.46 5.81
CA ASP A 312 -16.07 5.98 4.67
C ASP A 312 -15.50 6.49 3.34
N VAL A 313 -15.92 5.87 2.24
CA VAL A 313 -15.38 6.17 0.90
C VAL A 313 -15.67 7.61 0.45
N LYS A 314 -16.78 8.23 0.89
CA LYS A 314 -17.09 9.62 0.58
C LYS A 314 -16.15 10.58 1.29
N ALA A 315 -15.93 10.38 2.59
CA ALA A 315 -14.97 11.16 3.37
C ALA A 315 -13.54 10.97 2.83
N LEU A 316 -13.20 9.75 2.42
CA LEU A 316 -11.91 9.44 1.78
C LEU A 316 -11.72 10.20 0.47
N ALA A 317 -12.71 10.18 -0.44
CA ALA A 317 -12.65 10.91 -1.70
C ALA A 317 -12.47 12.43 -1.45
N ILE A 318 -13.23 13.01 -0.52
CA ILE A 318 -13.11 14.42 -0.14
C ILE A 318 -11.70 14.73 0.39
N MET A 319 -11.19 13.93 1.33
CA MET A 319 -9.84 14.09 1.90
C MET A 319 -8.76 14.10 0.82
N MET A 320 -8.86 13.21 -0.16
CA MET A 320 -7.91 13.10 -1.26
C MET A 320 -8.04 14.28 -2.22
N VAL A 321 -9.27 14.69 -2.57
CA VAL A 321 -9.53 15.85 -3.45
C VAL A 321 -9.00 17.14 -2.85
N GLU A 322 -9.27 17.40 -1.56
CA GLU A 322 -8.79 18.62 -0.89
C GLU A 322 -7.25 18.72 -0.88
N ASN A 323 -6.59 17.60 -0.56
CA ASN A 323 -5.13 17.54 -0.62
C ASN A 323 -4.61 17.82 -2.05
N ASP A 324 -5.20 17.22 -3.05
CA ASP A 324 -4.73 17.35 -4.43
C ASP A 324 -5.12 18.71 -5.05
N LEU A 325 -6.20 19.32 -4.61
CA LEU A 325 -6.54 20.71 -4.95
C LEU A 325 -5.47 21.68 -4.41
N GLU A 326 -5.01 21.47 -3.17
CA GLU A 326 -3.95 22.29 -2.58
C GLU A 326 -2.62 22.14 -3.35
N LEU A 327 -2.27 20.92 -3.76
CA LEU A 327 -1.11 20.68 -4.62
C LEU A 327 -1.25 21.39 -5.98
N ALA A 328 -2.44 21.34 -6.58
CA ALA A 328 -2.72 22.02 -7.83
C ALA A 328 -2.68 23.57 -7.70
N ARG A 329 -3.10 24.12 -6.54
CA ARG A 329 -2.96 25.56 -6.24
C ARG A 329 -1.49 25.98 -6.20
N ARG A 330 -0.63 25.20 -5.55
CA ARG A 330 0.82 25.46 -5.50
C ARG A 330 1.43 25.43 -6.90
N GLU A 331 1.09 24.43 -7.69
CA GLU A 331 1.53 24.32 -9.09
C GLU A 331 1.09 25.56 -9.88
N LYS A 332 -0.19 25.97 -9.78
CA LYS A 332 -0.72 27.14 -10.46
C LYS A 332 0.01 28.41 -10.03
N THR A 333 0.26 28.61 -8.74
CA THR A 333 0.98 29.76 -8.22
C THR A 333 2.38 29.87 -8.83
N LEU A 334 3.12 28.76 -8.91
CA LEU A 334 4.45 28.75 -9.54
C LEU A 334 4.39 29.08 -11.03
N ARG A 335 3.43 28.52 -11.76
CA ARG A 335 3.22 28.81 -13.20
C ARG A 335 2.84 30.27 -13.44
N ASP A 336 1.91 30.80 -12.64
CA ASP A 336 1.46 32.20 -12.76
C ASP A 336 2.61 33.19 -12.43
N ALA A 337 3.57 32.77 -11.58
CA ALA A 337 4.79 33.51 -11.29
C ALA A 337 5.90 33.35 -12.37
N GLY A 338 5.64 32.61 -13.44
CA GLY A 338 6.59 32.42 -14.55
C GLY A 338 7.65 31.34 -14.31
N HIS A 339 7.49 30.51 -13.28
CA HIS A 339 8.38 29.35 -13.07
C HIS A 339 8.02 28.21 -14.02
N ASP A 340 9.04 27.54 -14.56
CA ASP A 340 8.87 26.28 -15.28
C ASP A 340 8.57 25.17 -14.29
N VAL A 341 7.36 24.66 -14.32
CA VAL A 341 6.91 23.56 -13.45
C VAL A 341 6.67 22.33 -14.34
N PRO A 342 7.33 21.20 -14.06
CA PRO A 342 7.09 19.96 -14.81
C PRO A 342 5.60 19.68 -14.93
N ASP A 343 5.16 19.27 -16.12
CA ASP A 343 3.76 18.92 -16.31
C ASP A 343 3.41 17.67 -15.50
N ALA A 344 2.67 17.88 -14.41
CA ALA A 344 2.21 16.82 -13.53
C ALA A 344 0.96 16.10 -14.07
N SER A 345 0.52 16.37 -15.33
CA SER A 345 -0.63 15.66 -15.94
C SER A 345 -0.35 14.18 -16.21
N GLY A 346 0.82 13.72 -15.79
CA GLY A 346 1.22 12.32 -15.82
C GLY A 346 1.81 11.93 -17.17
N HIS A 347 3.06 11.54 -17.19
CA HIS A 347 3.51 10.60 -18.20
C HIS A 347 2.79 9.28 -17.93
N ASP A 348 1.54 9.17 -18.40
CA ASP A 348 0.81 7.90 -18.50
C ASP A 348 1.55 7.07 -19.58
N GLN A 349 2.60 6.36 -19.17
CA GLN A 349 3.19 5.27 -19.92
C GLN A 349 2.58 3.96 -19.48
#